data_dc7a775aa40bb4676a2d3dc436a67b0d
#
_entry.id   dc7a775aa40bb4676a2d3dc436a67b0d
#
_cell.length_a   1.000
_cell.length_b   1.000
_cell.length_c   1.000
_cell.angle_alpha   90.00
_cell.angle_beta   90.00
_cell.angle_gamma   90.00
#
_symmetry.space_group_name_H-M   'P 1'
#
loop_
_entity.id
_entity.type
_entity.pdbx_description
1 polymer ?
#
loop_
_entity_poly.entity_id
_entity_poly.type
_entity_poly.pdbx_seq_one_letter_code
_entity_poly.pdbx_strand_id
1 'polypeptide(L)'
;LLALACPPVESLLFAVVLGYGVMLVWDVLLLHRYFPQSRKHPWLFLQWVDQFLPLALTGLLTTIGLFAHLVITWCGPLGIKVKGLFYGAPYYDVPAMLAFLTILITTVNFVVSVEVNFYPTYRSYYSLLNDGGTVKDITVAENEMLAVLNRELHYTALKQLLVTAAVISLEKTVLNALPLGFSDVMHGYFRVLCVGYALYAVGNTVMLILLYFTDYSGALTASALFAGSTVVFTVIGQFFTTSLFGFGFLMGASLFAIYATFRLASYTDNLPYRVLGQQPIVAQTKRGRFTELGILLEHGEQRVDQSLHRSGHARSSDKAN
;
A
#
# COMPACT_ATOMS: atom_id res chain seq x y z
N LEU A 1 -3.72 -16.46 -31.30
CA LEU A 1 -3.35 -17.89 -31.41
C LEU A 1 -3.73 -18.68 -30.15
N LEU A 2 -3.46 -18.19 -28.93
CA LEU A 2 -3.86 -18.85 -27.66
C LEU A 2 -5.39 -18.89 -27.45
N ALA A 3 -6.13 -17.92 -27.92
CA ALA A 3 -7.60 -17.87 -27.82
C ALA A 3 -8.32 -18.90 -28.70
N LEU A 4 -7.63 -19.55 -29.63
CA LEU A 4 -8.18 -20.57 -30.53
C LEU A 4 -8.02 -22.00 -29.99
N ALA A 5 -7.15 -22.21 -29.01
CA ALA A 5 -6.78 -23.55 -28.51
C ALA A 5 -7.32 -23.89 -27.10
N CYS A 6 -7.74 -22.88 -26.30
CA CYS A 6 -8.23 -23.09 -24.94
C CYS A 6 -9.60 -22.44 -24.72
N PRO A 7 -10.41 -22.93 -23.75
CA PRO A 7 -11.63 -22.26 -23.33
C PRO A 7 -11.33 -20.78 -22.94
N PRO A 8 -12.24 -19.83 -23.20
CA PRO A 8 -11.97 -18.41 -23.07
C PRO A 8 -11.54 -17.99 -21.64
N VAL A 9 -12.01 -18.70 -20.61
CA VAL A 9 -11.64 -18.43 -19.22
C VAL A 9 -10.21 -18.91 -18.92
N GLU A 10 -9.82 -20.08 -19.42
CA GLU A 10 -8.48 -20.62 -19.18
C GLU A 10 -7.41 -19.82 -19.92
N SER A 11 -7.70 -19.35 -21.15
CA SER A 11 -6.80 -18.50 -21.90
C SER A 11 -6.59 -17.13 -21.23
N LEU A 12 -7.63 -16.56 -20.62
CA LEU A 12 -7.55 -15.32 -19.86
C LEU A 12 -6.68 -15.50 -18.61
N LEU A 13 -6.94 -16.56 -17.82
CA LEU A 13 -6.15 -16.86 -16.63
C LEU A 13 -4.67 -17.11 -16.98
N PHE A 14 -4.41 -17.85 -18.06
CA PHE A 14 -3.05 -18.07 -18.51
C PHE A 14 -2.36 -16.77 -18.93
N ALA A 15 -3.05 -15.88 -19.62
CA ALA A 15 -2.51 -14.55 -20.01
C ALA A 15 -2.15 -13.70 -18.78
N VAL A 16 -3.00 -13.73 -17.74
CA VAL A 16 -2.72 -13.02 -16.46
C VAL A 16 -1.49 -13.61 -15.77
N VAL A 17 -1.42 -14.93 -15.62
CA VAL A 17 -0.27 -15.61 -15.01
C VAL A 17 1.01 -15.34 -15.78
N LEU A 18 0.95 -15.36 -17.11
CA LEU A 18 2.10 -15.08 -17.96
C LEU A 18 2.55 -13.62 -17.82
N GLY A 19 1.62 -12.68 -17.78
CA GLY A 19 1.92 -11.25 -17.57
C GLY A 19 2.64 -11.01 -16.25
N TYR A 20 2.11 -11.54 -15.13
CA TYR A 20 2.77 -11.44 -13.82
C TYR A 20 4.10 -12.21 -13.78
N GLY A 21 4.19 -13.35 -14.46
CA GLY A 21 5.44 -14.13 -14.56
C GLY A 21 6.55 -13.35 -15.27
N VAL A 22 6.25 -12.68 -16.39
CA VAL A 22 7.19 -11.81 -17.10
C VAL A 22 7.64 -10.65 -16.20
N MET A 23 6.70 -10.01 -15.49
CA MET A 23 6.98 -8.92 -14.56
C MET A 23 7.91 -9.39 -13.43
N LEU A 24 7.63 -10.53 -12.81
CA LEU A 24 8.47 -11.12 -11.77
C LEU A 24 9.90 -11.40 -12.28
N VAL A 25 10.03 -12.03 -13.45
CA VAL A 25 11.36 -12.31 -14.04
C VAL A 25 12.12 -11.02 -14.29
N TRP A 26 11.44 -9.98 -14.82
CA TRP A 26 12.04 -8.68 -15.06
C TRP A 26 12.54 -8.02 -13.77
N ASP A 27 11.72 -8.03 -12.70
CA ASP A 27 12.08 -7.46 -11.39
C ASP A 27 13.26 -8.20 -10.77
N VAL A 28 13.29 -9.55 -10.86
CA VAL A 28 14.42 -10.36 -10.39
C VAL A 28 15.70 -10.03 -11.15
N LEU A 29 15.63 -9.87 -12.47
CA LEU A 29 16.79 -9.48 -13.28
C LEU A 29 17.31 -8.08 -12.91
N LEU A 30 16.41 -7.12 -12.67
CA LEU A 30 16.78 -5.77 -12.22
C LEU A 30 17.44 -5.83 -10.84
N LEU A 31 16.87 -6.60 -9.90
CA LEU A 31 17.46 -6.79 -8.57
C LEU A 31 18.87 -7.37 -8.67
N HIS A 32 19.07 -8.42 -9.46
CA HIS A 32 20.42 -9.00 -9.65
C HIS A 32 21.40 -8.03 -10.31
N ARG A 33 20.93 -7.19 -11.20
CA ARG A 33 21.78 -6.21 -11.91
C ARG A 33 22.20 -5.04 -11.02
N TYR A 34 21.28 -4.51 -10.22
CA TYR A 34 21.53 -3.32 -9.40
C TYR A 34 22.02 -3.64 -7.99
N PHE A 35 21.68 -4.80 -7.47
CA PHE A 35 22.05 -5.26 -6.13
C PHE A 35 22.81 -6.59 -6.21
N PRO A 36 24.12 -6.58 -6.51
CA PRO A 36 24.92 -7.80 -6.57
C PRO A 36 24.90 -8.49 -5.21
N GLN A 37 24.65 -9.79 -5.21
CA GLN A 37 24.49 -10.58 -3.99
C GLN A 37 25.77 -10.57 -3.15
N SER A 38 25.65 -10.17 -1.89
CA SER A 38 26.63 -10.44 -0.86
C SER A 38 26.31 -11.77 -0.20
N ARG A 39 27.21 -12.76 -0.34
CA ARG A 39 27.04 -14.08 0.30
C ARG A 39 27.38 -14.08 1.80
N LYS A 40 27.85 -12.96 2.36
CA LYS A 40 28.42 -12.96 3.70
C LYS A 40 27.39 -13.02 4.83
N HIS A 41 26.17 -12.51 4.62
CA HIS A 41 25.17 -12.40 5.70
C HIS A 41 23.74 -12.41 5.12
N PRO A 42 23.22 -13.57 4.68
CA PRO A 42 21.94 -13.65 4.00
C PRO A 42 20.73 -13.26 4.89
N TRP A 43 20.87 -13.39 6.22
CA TRP A 43 19.76 -13.16 7.17
C TRP A 43 19.76 -11.77 7.82
N LEU A 44 20.75 -10.91 7.53
CA LEU A 44 20.81 -9.56 8.11
C LEU A 44 19.61 -8.67 7.76
N PHE A 45 18.91 -8.96 6.67
CA PHE A 45 17.70 -8.18 6.31
C PHE A 45 16.61 -8.25 7.39
N LEU A 46 16.58 -9.30 8.23
CA LEU A 46 15.63 -9.41 9.33
C LEU A 46 15.79 -8.29 10.37
N GLN A 47 16.97 -7.69 10.48
CA GLN A 47 17.20 -6.51 11.30
C GLN A 47 16.35 -5.30 10.86
N TRP A 48 16.11 -5.17 9.55
CA TRP A 48 15.28 -4.09 9.00
C TRP A 48 13.81 -4.26 9.37
N VAL A 49 13.34 -5.49 9.56
CA VAL A 49 11.97 -5.76 10.00
C VAL A 49 11.74 -5.19 11.39
N ASP A 50 12.67 -5.38 12.33
CA ASP A 50 12.56 -4.81 13.68
C ASP A 50 12.62 -3.28 13.67
N GLN A 51 13.42 -2.70 12.77
CA GLN A 51 13.59 -1.26 12.67
C GLN A 51 12.38 -0.57 12.03
N PHE A 52 11.80 -1.18 10.99
CA PHE A 52 10.70 -0.61 10.19
C PHE A 52 9.38 -1.36 10.35
N LEU A 53 9.19 -2.07 11.47
CA LEU A 53 7.93 -2.77 11.76
C LEU A 53 6.68 -1.87 11.63
N PRO A 54 6.67 -0.61 12.10
CA PRO A 54 5.53 0.27 11.92
C PRO A 54 5.19 0.51 10.44
N LEU A 55 6.19 0.61 9.57
CA LEU A 55 5.99 0.78 8.13
C LEU A 55 5.38 -0.47 7.49
N ALA A 56 5.88 -1.66 7.84
CA ALA A 56 5.33 -2.94 7.37
C ALA A 56 3.87 -3.12 7.82
N LEU A 57 3.58 -2.79 9.08
CA LEU A 57 2.21 -2.85 9.62
C LEU A 57 1.29 -1.82 8.97
N THR A 58 1.78 -0.63 8.65
CA THR A 58 1.02 0.38 7.90
C THR A 58 0.55 -0.17 6.55
N GLY A 59 1.45 -0.78 5.77
CA GLY A 59 1.10 -1.41 4.50
C GLY A 59 0.10 -2.55 4.64
N LEU A 60 0.31 -3.44 5.63
CA LEU A 60 -0.61 -4.55 5.92
C LEU A 60 -2.01 -4.05 6.29
N LEU A 61 -2.10 -3.11 7.22
CA LEU A 61 -3.39 -2.57 7.68
C LEU A 61 -4.11 -1.78 6.59
N THR A 62 -3.39 -1.02 5.77
CA THR A 62 -3.97 -0.34 4.61
C THR A 62 -4.56 -1.35 3.62
N THR A 63 -3.86 -2.46 3.36
CA THR A 63 -4.35 -3.54 2.50
C THR A 63 -5.58 -4.21 3.10
N ILE A 64 -5.57 -4.50 4.40
CA ILE A 64 -6.75 -5.04 5.11
C ILE A 64 -7.92 -4.08 4.97
N GLY A 65 -7.75 -2.78 5.26
CA GLY A 65 -8.80 -1.78 5.11
C GLY A 65 -9.38 -1.72 3.71
N LEU A 66 -8.53 -1.86 2.69
CA LEU A 66 -8.92 -1.80 1.29
C LEU A 66 -9.74 -3.02 0.84
N PHE A 67 -9.43 -4.23 1.32
CA PHE A 67 -10.03 -5.48 0.83
C PHE A 67 -10.96 -6.16 1.82
N ALA A 68 -10.95 -5.80 3.10
CA ALA A 68 -11.78 -6.46 4.11
C ALA A 68 -13.27 -6.43 3.79
N HIS A 69 -13.77 -5.32 3.22
CA HIS A 69 -15.19 -5.21 2.86
C HIS A 69 -15.62 -6.25 1.80
N LEU A 70 -14.74 -6.64 0.88
CA LEU A 70 -15.01 -7.69 -0.10
C LEU A 70 -15.08 -9.07 0.60
N VAL A 71 -14.04 -9.39 1.37
CA VAL A 71 -13.95 -10.68 2.07
C VAL A 71 -15.13 -10.89 3.04
N ILE A 72 -15.50 -9.84 3.79
CA ILE A 72 -16.65 -9.89 4.70
C ILE A 72 -17.96 -10.10 3.92
N THR A 73 -18.12 -9.45 2.76
CA THR A 73 -19.31 -9.60 1.90
C THR A 73 -19.41 -11.01 1.32
N TRP A 74 -18.29 -11.68 1.03
CA TRP A 74 -18.28 -13.09 0.58
C TRP A 74 -18.81 -14.05 1.65
N CYS A 75 -18.63 -13.73 2.93
CA CYS A 75 -19.15 -14.51 4.05
C CYS A 75 -20.61 -14.15 4.41
N GLY A 76 -21.14 -13.11 3.77
CA GLY A 76 -22.48 -12.58 4.02
C GLY A 76 -23.57 -13.11 3.07
N PRO A 77 -24.77 -12.51 3.11
CA PRO A 77 -25.93 -12.95 2.34
C PRO A 77 -25.79 -12.82 0.81
N LEU A 78 -24.85 -12.00 0.31
CA LEU A 78 -24.53 -11.91 -1.12
C LEU A 78 -23.47 -12.90 -1.57
N GLY A 79 -22.84 -13.61 -0.63
CA GLY A 79 -21.81 -14.57 -0.91
C GLY A 79 -22.35 -15.81 -1.59
N ILE A 80 -21.74 -16.22 -2.68
CA ILE A 80 -22.03 -17.47 -3.37
C ILE A 80 -20.78 -18.37 -3.36
N LYS A 81 -20.99 -19.65 -3.15
CA LYS A 81 -19.91 -20.64 -3.27
C LYS A 81 -19.70 -20.98 -4.73
N VAL A 82 -18.53 -20.64 -5.26
CA VAL A 82 -18.19 -20.92 -6.67
C VAL A 82 -17.74 -22.37 -6.82
N LYS A 83 -16.66 -22.78 -6.15
CA LYS A 83 -16.16 -24.17 -6.17
C LYS A 83 -15.18 -24.40 -5.01
N GLY A 84 -15.35 -25.51 -4.27
CA GLY A 84 -14.43 -25.84 -3.17
C GLY A 84 -14.44 -24.80 -2.06
N LEU A 85 -13.31 -24.15 -1.83
CA LEU A 85 -13.12 -23.08 -0.84
C LEU A 85 -13.27 -21.67 -1.44
N PHE A 86 -13.57 -21.55 -2.73
CA PHE A 86 -13.71 -20.26 -3.38
C PHE A 86 -15.14 -19.73 -3.21
N TYR A 87 -15.21 -18.55 -2.61
CA TYR A 87 -16.41 -17.74 -2.43
C TYR A 87 -16.28 -16.45 -3.23
N GLY A 88 -17.39 -15.87 -3.63
CA GLY A 88 -17.43 -14.57 -4.29
C GLY A 88 -18.81 -13.95 -4.15
N ALA A 89 -18.92 -12.65 -4.39
CA ALA A 89 -20.17 -11.94 -4.39
C ALA A 89 -20.28 -11.09 -5.68
N PRO A 90 -20.56 -11.67 -6.86
CA PRO A 90 -20.50 -10.98 -8.15
C PRO A 90 -21.30 -9.68 -8.19
N TYR A 91 -22.47 -9.63 -7.54
CA TYR A 91 -23.29 -8.44 -7.44
C TYR A 91 -22.61 -7.27 -6.71
N TYR A 92 -21.61 -7.56 -5.89
CA TYR A 92 -20.83 -6.58 -5.15
C TYR A 92 -19.39 -6.43 -5.70
N ASP A 93 -18.76 -7.54 -6.08
CA ASP A 93 -17.36 -7.56 -6.52
C ASP A 93 -17.16 -6.83 -7.85
N VAL A 94 -18.10 -6.97 -8.81
CA VAL A 94 -18.02 -6.32 -10.12
C VAL A 94 -18.13 -4.79 -9.99
N PRO A 95 -19.14 -4.23 -9.30
CA PRO A 95 -19.18 -2.80 -8.99
C PRO A 95 -17.93 -2.31 -8.24
N ALA A 96 -17.44 -3.08 -7.26
CA ALA A 96 -16.26 -2.71 -6.48
C ALA A 96 -15.00 -2.63 -7.34
N MET A 97 -14.77 -3.61 -8.21
CA MET A 97 -13.64 -3.62 -9.12
C MET A 97 -13.67 -2.41 -10.08
N LEU A 98 -14.84 -2.10 -10.65
CA LEU A 98 -14.98 -0.96 -11.55
C LEU A 98 -14.81 0.37 -10.82
N ALA A 99 -15.37 0.49 -9.60
CA ALA A 99 -15.19 1.67 -8.76
C ALA A 99 -13.71 1.86 -8.36
N PHE A 100 -12.99 0.78 -8.05
CA PHE A 100 -11.55 0.82 -7.76
C PHE A 100 -10.73 1.40 -8.91
N LEU A 101 -11.08 1.15 -10.16
CA LEU A 101 -10.38 1.70 -11.32
C LEU A 101 -10.40 3.24 -11.36
N THR A 102 -11.36 3.89 -10.70
CA THR A 102 -11.44 5.35 -10.67
C THR A 102 -10.28 6.02 -9.94
N ILE A 103 -9.59 5.30 -9.06
CA ILE A 103 -8.45 5.84 -8.32
C ILE A 103 -7.13 5.85 -9.13
N LEU A 104 -7.08 5.14 -10.26
CA LEU A 104 -5.86 5.08 -11.09
C LEU A 104 -5.36 6.47 -11.49
N ILE A 105 -6.28 7.37 -11.83
CA ILE A 105 -5.95 8.76 -12.21
C ILE A 105 -5.25 9.47 -11.04
N THR A 106 -5.77 9.32 -9.83
CA THR A 106 -5.15 9.90 -8.63
C THR A 106 -3.80 9.28 -8.32
N THR A 107 -3.67 7.96 -8.47
CA THR A 107 -2.41 7.26 -8.22
C THR A 107 -1.32 7.75 -9.18
N VAL A 108 -1.62 7.84 -10.48
CA VAL A 108 -0.66 8.36 -11.47
C VAL A 108 -0.34 9.84 -11.20
N ASN A 109 -1.38 10.66 -10.94
CA ASN A 109 -1.18 12.08 -10.65
C ASN A 109 -0.34 12.29 -9.38
N PHE A 110 -0.50 11.45 -8.35
CA PHE A 110 0.27 11.52 -7.11
C PHE A 110 1.76 11.31 -7.37
N VAL A 111 2.14 10.29 -8.16
CA VAL A 111 3.55 10.04 -8.49
C VAL A 111 4.15 11.27 -9.17
N VAL A 112 3.48 11.83 -10.20
CA VAL A 112 3.96 13.02 -10.90
C VAL A 112 4.04 14.23 -9.95
N SER A 113 3.02 14.45 -9.15
CA SER A 113 2.91 15.59 -8.23
C SER A 113 3.99 15.56 -7.16
N VAL A 114 4.26 14.39 -6.59
CA VAL A 114 5.27 14.22 -5.54
C VAL A 114 6.68 14.27 -6.12
N GLU A 115 6.98 13.52 -7.18
CA GLU A 115 8.34 13.43 -7.72
C GLU A 115 8.77 14.72 -8.44
N VAL A 116 7.86 15.37 -9.16
CA VAL A 116 8.22 16.56 -10.00
C VAL A 116 8.09 17.85 -9.21
N ASN A 117 7.05 18.01 -8.41
CA ASN A 117 6.74 19.30 -7.78
C ASN A 117 7.15 19.37 -6.30
N PHE A 118 6.84 18.33 -5.51
CA PHE A 118 7.08 18.35 -4.07
C PHE A 118 8.52 17.97 -3.70
N TYR A 119 9.05 16.90 -4.27
CA TYR A 119 10.37 16.37 -3.90
C TYR A 119 11.52 17.39 -4.02
N PRO A 120 11.60 18.26 -5.05
CA PRO A 120 12.64 19.29 -5.12
C PRO A 120 12.61 20.27 -3.94
N THR A 121 11.44 20.76 -3.55
CA THR A 121 11.29 21.68 -2.43
C THR A 121 11.54 20.98 -1.09
N TYR A 122 11.09 19.75 -0.93
CA TYR A 122 11.41 18.89 0.20
C TYR A 122 12.92 18.69 0.36
N ARG A 123 13.61 18.35 -0.73
CA ARG A 123 15.06 18.17 -0.73
C ARG A 123 15.79 19.47 -0.40
N SER A 124 15.35 20.62 -0.91
CA SER A 124 15.94 21.93 -0.62
C SER A 124 15.83 22.24 0.88
N TYR A 125 14.65 22.05 1.48
CA TYR A 125 14.45 22.25 2.92
C TYR A 125 15.37 21.36 3.77
N TYR A 126 15.43 20.06 3.48
CA TYR A 126 16.25 19.14 4.25
C TYR A 126 17.76 19.33 4.03
N SER A 127 18.20 19.78 2.85
CA SER A 127 19.62 20.11 2.64
C SER A 127 20.04 21.33 3.44
N LEU A 128 19.22 22.39 3.52
CA LEU A 128 19.50 23.55 4.36
C LEU A 128 19.53 23.19 5.84
N LEU A 129 18.66 22.26 6.27
CA LEU A 129 18.61 21.82 7.66
C LEU A 129 19.86 20.99 8.04
N ASN A 130 20.37 20.15 7.13
CA ASN A 130 21.49 19.24 7.38
C ASN A 130 22.86 19.90 7.10
N ASP A 131 22.94 20.77 6.10
CA ASP A 131 24.19 21.37 5.62
C ASP A 131 24.51 22.72 6.27
N GLY A 132 23.64 23.19 7.20
CA GLY A 132 23.92 24.39 8.02
C GLY A 132 23.43 25.70 7.41
N GLY A 133 22.21 25.73 6.88
CA GLY A 133 21.53 26.96 6.44
C GLY A 133 21.23 27.91 7.60
N THR A 134 21.06 29.22 7.31
CA THR A 134 20.61 30.18 8.32
C THR A 134 19.16 29.90 8.72
N VAL A 135 18.75 30.28 9.93
CA VAL A 135 17.36 30.10 10.40
C VAL A 135 16.36 30.76 9.43
N LYS A 136 16.74 31.90 8.84
CA LYS A 136 15.91 32.60 7.87
C LYS A 136 15.74 31.79 6.58
N ASP A 137 16.81 31.21 6.07
CA ASP A 137 16.78 30.40 4.83
C ASP A 137 15.95 29.11 5.04
N ILE A 138 16.12 28.47 6.21
CA ILE A 138 15.33 27.28 6.59
C ILE A 138 13.84 27.61 6.66
N THR A 139 13.45 28.73 7.29
CA THR A 139 12.05 29.15 7.40
C THR A 139 11.44 29.48 6.03
N VAL A 140 12.21 30.11 5.14
CA VAL A 140 11.76 30.40 3.76
C VAL A 140 11.53 29.11 3.00
N ALA A 141 12.48 28.17 3.03
CA ALA A 141 12.36 26.90 2.35
C ALA A 141 11.23 26.02 2.92
N GLU A 142 11.00 26.05 4.24
CA GLU A 142 9.85 25.40 4.90
C GLU A 142 8.52 25.92 4.35
N ASN A 143 8.34 27.24 4.35
CA ASN A 143 7.11 27.87 3.85
C ASN A 143 6.87 27.56 2.36
N GLU A 144 7.92 27.56 1.54
CA GLU A 144 7.84 27.20 0.13
C GLU A 144 7.43 25.73 -0.04
N MET A 145 8.05 24.82 0.68
CA MET A 145 7.73 23.39 0.67
C MET A 145 6.28 23.15 1.09
N LEU A 146 5.82 23.77 2.18
CA LEU A 146 4.44 23.61 2.66
C LEU A 146 3.41 24.23 1.71
N ALA A 147 3.74 25.36 1.07
CA ALA A 147 2.88 25.96 0.06
C ALA A 147 2.70 25.04 -1.17
N VAL A 148 3.80 24.44 -1.65
CA VAL A 148 3.77 23.47 -2.74
C VAL A 148 2.97 22.23 -2.32
N LEU A 149 3.22 21.68 -1.13
CA LEU A 149 2.50 20.53 -0.60
C LEU A 149 1.00 20.77 -0.56
N ASN A 150 0.56 21.86 0.05
CA ASN A 150 -0.85 22.22 0.15
C ASN A 150 -1.50 22.36 -1.24
N ARG A 151 -0.82 23.03 -2.16
CA ARG A 151 -1.30 23.18 -3.54
C ARG A 151 -1.50 21.82 -4.23
N GLU A 152 -0.51 20.94 -4.15
CA GLU A 152 -0.55 19.62 -4.81
C GLU A 152 -1.62 18.70 -4.19
N LEU A 153 -1.79 18.75 -2.86
CA LEU A 153 -2.84 17.98 -2.19
C LEU A 153 -4.24 18.48 -2.61
N HIS A 154 -4.45 19.79 -2.67
CA HIS A 154 -5.73 20.36 -3.14
C HIS A 154 -6.01 19.99 -4.60
N TYR A 155 -5.02 20.07 -5.49
CA TYR A 155 -5.19 19.67 -6.88
C TYR A 155 -5.49 18.18 -7.03
N THR A 156 -4.84 17.34 -6.25
CA THR A 156 -5.08 15.89 -6.26
C THR A 156 -6.50 15.58 -5.77
N ALA A 157 -6.93 16.17 -4.67
CA ALA A 157 -8.27 16.00 -4.12
C ALA A 157 -9.36 16.51 -5.10
N LEU A 158 -9.14 17.69 -5.70
CA LEU A 158 -10.06 18.27 -6.67
C LEU A 158 -10.18 17.41 -7.94
N LYS A 159 -9.06 16.94 -8.49
CA LYS A 159 -9.06 16.05 -9.65
C LYS A 159 -9.81 14.76 -9.36
N GLN A 160 -9.58 14.14 -8.20
CA GLN A 160 -10.29 12.92 -7.80
C GLN A 160 -11.80 13.19 -7.65
N LEU A 161 -12.19 14.30 -7.05
CA LEU A 161 -13.59 14.69 -6.92
C LEU A 161 -14.25 14.83 -8.30
N LEU A 162 -13.60 15.53 -9.23
CA LEU A 162 -14.10 15.72 -10.59
C LEU A 162 -14.24 14.40 -11.35
N VAL A 163 -13.26 13.52 -11.26
CA VAL A 163 -13.31 12.19 -11.87
C VAL A 163 -14.44 11.37 -11.28
N THR A 164 -14.59 11.36 -9.97
CA THR A 164 -15.65 10.61 -9.28
C THR A 164 -17.02 11.13 -9.67
N ALA A 165 -17.21 12.45 -9.72
CA ALA A 165 -18.46 13.06 -10.14
C ALA A 165 -18.78 12.74 -11.61
N ALA A 166 -17.81 12.81 -12.51
CA ALA A 166 -17.98 12.46 -13.93
C ALA A 166 -18.35 10.98 -14.10
N VAL A 167 -17.66 10.08 -13.41
CA VAL A 167 -17.91 8.62 -13.48
C VAL A 167 -19.33 8.30 -12.97
N ILE A 168 -19.73 8.87 -11.83
CA ILE A 168 -21.09 8.67 -11.28
C ILE A 168 -22.15 9.24 -12.21
N SER A 169 -21.88 10.39 -12.86
CA SER A 169 -22.84 11.01 -13.79
C SER A 169 -23.05 10.18 -15.07
N LEU A 170 -21.99 9.52 -15.53
CA LEU A 170 -21.99 8.72 -16.76
C LEU A 170 -22.28 7.23 -16.51
N GLU A 171 -22.39 6.79 -15.26
CA GLU A 171 -22.44 5.38 -14.88
C GLU A 171 -23.48 4.57 -15.64
N LYS A 172 -24.75 5.06 -15.67
CA LYS A 172 -25.85 4.34 -16.33
C LYS A 172 -25.58 4.12 -17.82
N THR A 173 -25.04 5.15 -18.49
CA THR A 173 -24.75 5.07 -19.92
C THR A 173 -23.61 4.08 -20.18
N VAL A 174 -22.54 4.14 -19.39
CA VAL A 174 -21.36 3.32 -19.60
C VAL A 174 -21.60 1.88 -19.13
N LEU A 175 -22.14 1.69 -17.92
CA LEU A 175 -22.28 0.34 -17.35
C LEU A 175 -23.36 -0.49 -18.04
N ASN A 176 -24.46 0.15 -18.51
CA ASN A 176 -25.48 -0.55 -19.29
C ASN A 176 -25.04 -0.93 -20.71
N ALA A 177 -24.03 -0.23 -21.25
CA ALA A 177 -23.42 -0.61 -22.53
C ALA A 177 -22.48 -1.83 -22.40
N LEU A 178 -22.02 -2.17 -21.19
CA LEU A 178 -21.20 -3.34 -20.93
C LEU A 178 -22.08 -4.58 -20.72
N PRO A 179 -21.72 -5.74 -21.30
CA PRO A 179 -22.50 -6.98 -21.16
C PRO A 179 -22.30 -7.64 -19.78
N LEU A 180 -22.39 -6.87 -18.70
CA LEU A 180 -22.15 -7.31 -17.32
C LEU A 180 -23.43 -7.54 -16.51
N GLY A 181 -24.60 -7.27 -17.10
CA GLY A 181 -25.90 -7.51 -16.45
C GLY A 181 -26.13 -6.66 -15.19
N PHE A 182 -25.79 -5.36 -15.24
CA PHE A 182 -25.97 -4.45 -14.11
C PHE A 182 -27.43 -4.32 -13.71
N SER A 183 -27.71 -4.53 -12.42
CA SER A 183 -29.00 -4.27 -11.79
C SER A 183 -29.00 -2.91 -11.07
N ASP A 184 -30.17 -2.37 -10.72
CA ASP A 184 -30.30 -1.10 -9.99
C ASP A 184 -29.54 -1.13 -8.64
N VAL A 185 -29.49 -2.29 -7.99
CA VAL A 185 -28.75 -2.49 -6.73
C VAL A 185 -27.24 -2.36 -6.97
N MET A 186 -26.73 -2.94 -8.07
CA MET A 186 -25.31 -2.84 -8.43
C MET A 186 -24.91 -1.40 -8.75
N HIS A 187 -25.79 -0.63 -9.39
CA HIS A 187 -25.59 0.82 -9.58
C HIS A 187 -25.51 1.56 -8.25
N GLY A 188 -26.30 1.19 -7.25
CA GLY A 188 -26.23 1.73 -5.90
C GLY A 188 -24.88 1.46 -5.24
N TYR A 189 -24.41 0.22 -5.28
CA TYR A 189 -23.09 -0.16 -4.74
C TYR A 189 -21.97 0.59 -5.46
N PHE A 190 -22.02 0.67 -6.77
CA PHE A 190 -21.01 1.35 -7.56
C PHE A 190 -20.84 2.82 -7.14
N ARG A 191 -21.93 3.57 -6.98
CA ARG A 191 -21.90 4.99 -6.56
C ARG A 191 -21.27 5.14 -5.18
N VAL A 192 -21.74 4.36 -4.21
CA VAL A 192 -21.21 4.42 -2.83
C VAL A 192 -19.73 4.08 -2.80
N LEU A 193 -19.33 3.04 -3.53
CA LEU A 193 -17.95 2.61 -3.60
C LEU A 193 -17.06 3.60 -4.35
N CYS A 194 -17.54 4.27 -5.42
CA CYS A 194 -16.79 5.34 -6.08
C CYS A 194 -16.44 6.47 -5.11
N VAL A 195 -17.39 6.89 -4.27
CA VAL A 195 -17.12 7.90 -3.24
C VAL A 195 -16.16 7.36 -2.17
N GLY A 196 -16.35 6.12 -1.72
CA GLY A 196 -15.46 5.47 -0.77
C GLY A 196 -14.02 5.37 -1.28
N TYR A 197 -13.82 4.92 -2.52
CA TYR A 197 -12.49 4.86 -3.14
C TYR A 197 -11.88 6.24 -3.36
N ALA A 198 -12.69 7.26 -3.69
CA ALA A 198 -12.18 8.62 -3.80
C ALA A 198 -11.62 9.13 -2.47
N LEU A 199 -12.34 8.92 -1.37
CA LEU A 199 -11.86 9.29 -0.03
C LEU A 199 -10.65 8.47 0.40
N TYR A 200 -10.64 7.17 0.08
CA TYR A 200 -9.46 6.33 0.28
C TYR A 200 -8.25 6.87 -0.48
N ALA A 201 -8.40 7.23 -1.75
CA ALA A 201 -7.29 7.74 -2.58
C ALA A 201 -6.70 9.04 -2.00
N VAL A 202 -7.55 9.97 -1.54
CA VAL A 202 -7.09 11.19 -0.87
C VAL A 202 -6.41 10.87 0.45
N GLY A 203 -7.02 10.04 1.30
CA GLY A 203 -6.44 9.64 2.59
C GLY A 203 -5.11 8.92 2.43
N ASN A 204 -5.00 8.03 1.45
CA ASN A 204 -3.77 7.32 1.12
C ASN A 204 -2.65 8.26 0.63
N THR A 205 -3.00 9.25 -0.20
CA THR A 205 -2.07 10.29 -0.63
C THR A 205 -1.50 11.06 0.56
N VAL A 206 -2.37 11.48 1.48
CA VAL A 206 -1.96 12.20 2.71
C VAL A 206 -1.12 11.31 3.62
N MET A 207 -1.50 10.05 3.79
CA MET A 207 -0.71 9.07 4.57
C MET A 207 0.68 8.85 3.98
N LEU A 208 0.83 8.77 2.66
CA LEU A 208 2.14 8.66 2.01
C LEU A 208 3.00 9.90 2.27
N ILE A 209 2.42 11.09 2.31
CA ILE A 209 3.14 12.32 2.70
C ILE A 209 3.61 12.26 4.17
N LEU A 210 2.79 11.72 5.09
CA LEU A 210 3.25 11.48 6.47
C LEU A 210 4.47 10.55 6.52
N LEU A 211 4.51 9.54 5.65
CA LEU A 211 5.68 8.67 5.51
C LEU A 211 6.90 9.40 4.95
N TYR A 212 6.73 10.35 4.02
CA TYR A 212 7.82 11.23 3.58
C TYR A 212 8.41 12.04 4.74
N PHE A 213 7.58 12.53 5.64
CA PHE A 213 8.00 13.21 6.86
C PHE A 213 8.45 12.26 7.99
N THR A 214 8.53 10.94 7.71
CA THR A 214 8.93 9.91 8.69
C THR A 214 8.01 9.78 9.91
N ASP A 215 6.76 10.28 9.85
CA ASP A 215 5.75 10.07 10.90
C ASP A 215 5.13 8.66 10.81
N TYR A 216 5.96 7.65 11.09
CA TYR A 216 5.52 6.25 11.04
C TYR A 216 4.38 5.96 12.03
N SER A 217 4.36 6.63 13.17
CA SER A 217 3.31 6.47 14.17
C SER A 217 1.97 7.03 13.71
N GLY A 218 1.98 8.21 13.06
CA GLY A 218 0.80 8.81 12.48
C GLY A 218 0.24 7.98 11.32
N ALA A 219 1.10 7.50 10.44
CA ALA A 219 0.71 6.63 9.33
C ALA A 219 0.14 5.28 9.83
N LEU A 220 0.78 4.67 10.84
CA LEU A 220 0.29 3.42 11.45
C LEU A 220 -1.09 3.59 12.10
N THR A 221 -1.30 4.67 12.85
CA THR A 221 -2.61 4.92 13.48
C THR A 221 -3.69 5.22 12.44
N ALA A 222 -3.35 5.94 11.35
CA ALA A 222 -4.27 6.18 10.24
C ALA A 222 -4.71 4.87 9.57
N SER A 223 -3.76 4.00 9.25
CA SER A 223 -4.04 2.70 8.62
C SER A 223 -4.76 1.73 9.56
N ALA A 224 -4.45 1.74 10.86
CA ALA A 224 -5.16 0.95 11.87
C ALA A 224 -6.61 1.40 12.03
N LEU A 225 -6.84 2.72 12.04
CA LEU A 225 -8.19 3.29 12.06
C LEU A 225 -8.96 2.89 10.79
N PHE A 226 -8.32 2.96 9.62
CA PHE A 226 -8.93 2.55 8.37
C PHE A 226 -9.34 1.07 8.37
N ALA A 227 -8.40 0.17 8.69
CA ALA A 227 -8.69 -1.26 8.75
C ALA A 227 -9.79 -1.58 9.77
N GLY A 228 -9.64 -1.08 11.00
CA GLY A 228 -10.58 -1.34 12.08
C GLY A 228 -11.98 -0.82 11.78
N SER A 229 -12.09 0.44 11.33
CA SER A 229 -13.40 1.03 10.99
C SER A 229 -14.06 0.36 9.78
N THR A 230 -13.30 0.04 8.72
CA THR A 230 -13.84 -0.69 7.57
C THR A 230 -14.38 -2.05 7.99
N VAL A 231 -13.65 -2.82 8.78
CA VAL A 231 -14.11 -4.12 9.27
C VAL A 231 -15.36 -3.96 10.13
N VAL A 232 -15.32 -3.08 11.13
CA VAL A 232 -16.44 -2.89 12.08
C VAL A 232 -17.71 -2.44 11.35
N PHE A 233 -17.63 -1.39 10.53
CA PHE A 233 -18.82 -0.88 9.83
C PHE A 233 -19.32 -1.82 8.74
N THR A 234 -18.43 -2.59 8.10
CA THR A 234 -18.87 -3.60 7.13
C THR A 234 -19.57 -4.77 7.83
N VAL A 235 -19.05 -5.25 8.95
CA VAL A 235 -19.70 -6.31 9.75
C VAL A 235 -21.05 -5.82 10.28
N ILE A 236 -21.12 -4.61 10.82
CA ILE A 236 -22.40 -4.02 11.27
C ILE A 236 -23.37 -3.92 10.10
N GLY A 237 -22.92 -3.50 8.91
CA GLY A 237 -23.73 -3.41 7.70
C GLY A 237 -24.36 -4.73 7.26
N GLN A 238 -23.75 -5.89 7.59
CA GLN A 238 -24.31 -7.21 7.28
C GLN A 238 -25.63 -7.50 8.02
N PHE A 239 -25.84 -6.87 9.18
CA PHE A 239 -27.05 -7.05 9.99
C PHE A 239 -28.23 -6.16 9.52
N PHE A 240 -27.97 -5.22 8.61
CA PHE A 240 -28.99 -4.35 8.03
C PHE A 240 -29.39 -4.82 6.61
N THR A 241 -30.11 -3.98 5.92
CA THR A 241 -30.58 -4.26 4.56
C THR A 241 -29.39 -4.34 3.57
N THR A 242 -29.46 -5.26 2.61
CA THR A 242 -28.45 -5.42 1.56
C THR A 242 -28.15 -4.13 0.78
N SER A 243 -29.12 -3.22 0.67
CA SER A 243 -28.95 -1.90 0.03
C SER A 243 -27.89 -1.01 0.68
N LEU A 244 -27.51 -1.29 1.95
CA LEU A 244 -26.49 -0.53 2.68
C LEU A 244 -25.06 -1.09 2.51
N PHE A 245 -24.88 -2.14 1.71
CA PHE A 245 -23.55 -2.67 1.45
C PHE A 245 -22.70 -1.66 0.68
N GLY A 246 -21.43 -1.57 1.05
CA GLY A 246 -20.51 -0.52 0.57
C GLY A 246 -20.39 0.68 1.50
N PHE A 247 -21.41 1.01 2.30
CA PHE A 247 -21.32 2.10 3.30
C PHE A 247 -20.26 1.82 4.38
N GLY A 248 -20.02 0.56 4.74
CA GLY A 248 -18.98 0.19 5.70
C GLY A 248 -17.60 0.63 5.22
N PHE A 249 -17.27 0.38 3.96
CA PHE A 249 -16.05 0.86 3.33
C PHE A 249 -16.00 2.39 3.23
N LEU A 250 -17.09 3.01 2.81
CA LEU A 250 -17.21 4.48 2.72
C LEU A 250 -16.91 5.14 4.07
N MET A 251 -17.51 4.65 5.16
CA MET A 251 -17.28 5.18 6.51
C MET A 251 -15.83 4.97 6.96
N GLY A 252 -15.26 3.79 6.68
CA GLY A 252 -13.86 3.50 6.96
C GLY A 252 -12.91 4.45 6.22
N ALA A 253 -13.12 4.64 4.93
CA ALA A 253 -12.34 5.55 4.09
C ALA A 253 -12.50 7.02 4.51
N SER A 254 -13.71 7.42 4.96
CA SER A 254 -13.97 8.77 5.47
C SER A 254 -13.17 9.05 6.74
N LEU A 255 -13.22 8.15 7.71
CA LEU A 255 -12.45 8.30 8.96
C LEU A 255 -10.94 8.29 8.70
N PHE A 256 -10.50 7.46 7.78
CA PHE A 256 -9.10 7.43 7.35
C PHE A 256 -8.65 8.78 6.76
N ALA A 257 -9.40 9.32 5.79
CA ALA A 257 -9.07 10.58 5.15
C ALA A 257 -9.08 11.76 6.14
N ILE A 258 -10.09 11.81 7.01
CA ILE A 258 -10.21 12.85 8.04
C ILE A 258 -9.02 12.78 9.01
N TYR A 259 -8.74 11.59 9.56
CA TYR A 259 -7.63 11.44 10.50
C TYR A 259 -6.27 11.73 9.87
N ALA A 260 -6.00 11.19 8.67
CA ALA A 260 -4.74 11.42 7.98
C ALA A 260 -4.51 12.92 7.70
N THR A 261 -5.55 13.63 7.25
CA THR A 261 -5.49 15.08 6.98
C THR A 261 -5.26 15.88 8.27
N PHE A 262 -6.02 15.56 9.33
CA PHE A 262 -5.82 16.21 10.64
C PHE A 262 -4.41 15.95 11.19
N ARG A 263 -3.92 14.72 11.07
CA ARG A 263 -2.56 14.36 11.51
C ARG A 263 -1.50 15.12 10.74
N LEU A 264 -1.64 15.21 9.41
CA LEU A 264 -0.70 15.97 8.57
C LEU A 264 -0.68 17.44 8.95
N ALA A 265 -1.84 18.09 9.09
CA ALA A 265 -1.93 19.49 9.51
C ALA A 265 -1.23 19.69 10.86
N SER A 266 -1.57 18.88 11.87
CA SER A 266 -0.92 18.95 13.19
C SER A 266 0.57 18.63 13.17
N TYR A 267 1.04 17.85 12.19
CA TYR A 267 2.47 17.54 12.05
C TYR A 267 3.23 18.73 11.44
N THR A 268 2.66 19.35 10.41
CA THR A 268 3.28 20.46 9.68
C THR A 268 3.29 21.77 10.48
N ASP A 269 2.34 21.96 11.40
CA ASP A 269 2.33 23.14 12.29
C ASP A 269 3.59 23.27 13.17
N ASN A 270 4.26 22.15 13.47
CA ASN A 270 5.46 22.10 14.30
C ASN A 270 6.59 21.32 13.63
N LEU A 271 6.72 21.44 12.33
CA LEU A 271 7.64 20.63 11.52
C LEU A 271 9.10 20.70 12.00
N PRO A 272 9.71 21.89 12.21
CA PRO A 272 11.11 21.99 12.64
C PRO A 272 11.37 21.26 13.96
N TYR A 273 10.47 21.43 14.93
CA TYR A 273 10.60 20.78 16.24
C TYR A 273 10.51 19.23 16.11
N ARG A 274 9.60 18.74 15.29
CA ARG A 274 9.42 17.29 15.09
C ARG A 274 10.59 16.68 14.33
N VAL A 275 11.07 17.34 13.28
CA VAL A 275 12.19 16.85 12.47
C VAL A 275 13.49 16.83 13.29
N LEU A 276 13.80 17.91 14.00
CA LEU A 276 14.99 18.00 14.83
C LEU A 276 14.91 17.09 16.07
N GLY A 277 13.73 16.99 16.70
CA GLY A 277 13.52 16.18 17.89
C GLY A 277 13.51 14.67 17.62
N GLN A 278 13.30 14.23 16.39
CA GLN A 278 13.32 12.81 16.01
C GLN A 278 14.69 12.34 15.51
N GLN A 279 15.62 13.23 15.26
CA GLN A 279 16.98 12.84 14.87
C GLN A 279 17.69 12.17 16.07
N PRO A 280 18.02 10.87 15.98
CA PRO A 280 18.72 10.19 17.06
C PRO A 280 20.14 10.75 17.14
N ILE A 281 20.54 11.26 18.33
CA ILE A 281 21.89 11.74 18.61
C ILE A 281 22.93 10.63 18.41
N VAL A 282 22.52 9.38 18.58
CA VAL A 282 23.32 8.17 18.31
C VAL A 282 22.43 7.18 17.54
N ALA A 283 22.92 6.70 16.42
CA ALA A 283 22.23 5.65 15.64
C ALA A 283 22.18 4.35 16.47
N GLN A 284 21.09 4.16 17.20
CA GLN A 284 20.82 2.90 17.92
C GLN A 284 20.10 1.94 16.98
N THR A 285 20.76 0.86 16.59
CA THR A 285 20.11 -0.29 15.96
C THR A 285 19.23 -0.98 17.01
N LYS A 286 17.91 -0.91 16.83
CA LYS A 286 16.99 -1.66 17.68
C LYS A 286 17.21 -3.16 17.44
N ARG A 287 17.71 -3.86 18.46
CA ARG A 287 17.73 -5.32 18.46
C ARG A 287 16.38 -5.83 18.93
N GLY A 288 15.64 -6.45 18.02
CA GLY A 288 14.34 -7.07 18.30
C GLY A 288 14.38 -8.57 18.03
N ARG A 289 13.22 -9.22 18.09
CA ARG A 289 13.07 -10.68 17.92
C ARG A 289 13.50 -11.17 16.54
N PHE A 290 13.27 -10.40 15.49
CA PHE A 290 13.68 -10.76 14.13
C PHE A 290 15.19 -10.66 13.94
N THR A 291 15.84 -9.70 14.58
CA THR A 291 17.30 -9.59 14.63
C THR A 291 17.94 -10.81 15.30
N GLU A 292 17.38 -11.23 16.44
CA GLU A 292 17.85 -12.44 17.15
C GLU A 292 17.63 -13.70 16.30
N LEU A 293 16.50 -13.82 15.64
CA LEU A 293 16.21 -14.91 14.72
C LEU A 293 17.18 -14.93 13.53
N GLY A 294 17.50 -13.78 12.97
CA GLY A 294 18.50 -13.65 11.91
C GLY A 294 19.89 -14.13 12.33
N ILE A 295 20.31 -13.73 13.53
CA ILE A 295 21.60 -14.17 14.11
C ILE A 295 21.61 -15.68 14.36
N LEU A 296 20.52 -16.25 14.87
CA LEU A 296 20.40 -17.69 15.11
C LEU A 296 20.46 -18.50 13.81
N LEU A 297 19.78 -18.04 12.75
CA LEU A 297 19.81 -18.68 11.45
C LEU A 297 21.19 -18.62 10.81
N GLU A 298 21.88 -17.49 10.94
CA GLU A 298 23.25 -17.32 10.44
C GLU A 298 24.26 -18.23 11.14
N HIS A 299 24.17 -18.37 12.47
CA HIS A 299 24.99 -19.33 13.22
C HIS A 299 24.67 -20.78 12.87
N GLY A 300 23.41 -21.09 12.56
CA GLY A 300 22.99 -22.41 12.09
C GLY A 300 23.62 -22.76 10.74
N GLU A 301 23.59 -21.84 9.79
CA GLU A 301 24.15 -22.02 8.45
C GLU A 301 25.67 -22.18 8.48
N GLN A 302 26.39 -21.38 9.29
CA GLN A 302 27.84 -21.51 9.48
C GLN A 302 28.23 -22.86 10.08
N ARG A 303 27.43 -23.43 11.01
CA ARG A 303 27.68 -24.76 11.57
C ARG A 303 27.48 -25.87 10.53
N VAL A 304 26.45 -25.74 9.67
CA VAL A 304 26.18 -26.70 8.58
C VAL A 304 27.32 -26.68 7.55
N ASP A 305 27.78 -25.49 7.14
CA ASP A 305 28.89 -25.33 6.21
C ASP A 305 30.21 -25.92 6.76
N GLN A 306 30.51 -25.67 8.02
CA GLN A 306 31.67 -26.24 8.68
C GLN A 306 31.60 -27.79 8.79
N SER A 307 30.40 -28.33 9.00
CA SER A 307 30.20 -29.80 9.05
C SER A 307 30.35 -30.44 7.67
N LEU A 308 29.89 -29.78 6.62
CA LEU A 308 30.03 -30.23 5.22
C LEU A 308 31.52 -30.17 4.77
N HIS A 309 32.24 -29.13 5.12
CA HIS A 309 33.68 -29.02 4.86
C HIS A 309 34.49 -30.11 5.58
N ARG A 310 34.15 -30.42 6.84
CA ARG A 310 34.81 -31.50 7.60
C ARG A 310 34.51 -32.88 7.00
N SER A 311 33.29 -33.15 6.58
CA SER A 311 32.89 -34.42 5.94
C SER A 311 33.47 -34.57 4.54
N GLY A 312 33.66 -33.49 3.79
CA GLY A 312 34.36 -33.47 2.50
C GLY A 312 35.83 -33.80 2.60
N HIS A 313 36.54 -33.25 3.61
CA HIS A 313 37.93 -33.55 3.87
C HIS A 313 38.17 -34.99 4.36
N ALA A 314 37.27 -35.53 5.20
CA ALA A 314 37.35 -36.95 5.64
C ALA A 314 37.19 -37.93 4.47
N ARG A 315 36.29 -37.65 3.50
CA ARG A 315 36.13 -38.47 2.31
C ARG A 315 37.28 -38.39 1.29
N SER A 316 38.00 -37.27 1.26
CA SER A 316 39.16 -37.14 0.36
C SER A 316 40.41 -37.84 0.90
N SER A 317 40.59 -37.95 2.24
CA SER A 317 41.68 -38.67 2.85
C SER A 317 41.53 -40.21 2.79
N ASP A 318 40.26 -40.71 2.77
CA ASP A 318 39.96 -42.14 2.65
C ASP A 318 40.10 -42.68 1.21
N LYS A 319 40.20 -41.80 0.21
CA LYS A 319 40.44 -42.18 -1.21
C LYS A 319 41.92 -42.08 -1.60
N ALA A 320 42.78 -41.59 -0.71
CA ALA A 320 44.23 -41.44 -0.94
C ALA A 320 45.08 -42.49 -0.23
N ASN A 321 44.48 -43.40 0.52
CA ASN A 321 45.09 -44.64 1.06
C ASN A 321 44.47 -45.84 0.30
#